data_5a9b780bf55a8cbeb62b9bb4aaed9e6a
#
_entry.id   5a9b780bf55a8cbeb62b9bb4aaed9e6a
#
_cell.length_a   1.000
_cell.length_b   1.000
_cell.length_c   1.000
_cell.angle_alpha   90.00
_cell.angle_beta   90.00
_cell.angle_gamma   90.00
#
_symmetry.space_group_name_H-M   'P 1'
#
loop_
_entity.id
_entity.type
_entity.pdbx_description
1 polymer ?
#
loop_
_entity_poly.entity_id
_entity_poly.type
_entity_poly.pdbx_seq_one_letter_code
_entity_poly.pdbx_strand_id
1 'polypeptide(L)'
;MSWPDHAIWWHVHPLSFLGAEPDALPADAPVRHRLPVLVDWLDHLVGLGCNGLALGPVFAAETHGYDTTDPFRIDPRLGTESDLVDLVDRAASRGVRVLLDGVFNHVGRSFAPFADVARRGADSPYADWFVPEGDDFRTFEGHRHLVALNHASPAVADHVVEVLDHWLDRGVAGWRLDAAYAVPRPFWRAVTDRVKERHPGAWFSGEVIHGDYAAYVVEGGLDTVTQYELWKAIWSSLNDRNPHELAWALKRHNTMVDTFAPQTFVGNHDVTRVASRLEEPRHLAHALAVLFTVGGVPSVYAGDERGREGVKEERIGGDDAIRPAFPRSPGDLGPEGLAVQRLHQTLVGVRRRHPWLVRAQTRIHTLGPSVLSYSLAAPDGGSTLAVALNFGASPATAGIPAAAWTTLAGDGSVDSGTGAVSLPPAGWFIATTPGSHS
;
A
#
# COMPACT_ATOMS: atom_id res chain seq x y z
N MET A 1 15.33 -11.82 9.83
CA MET A 1 14.30 -11.02 9.17
C MET A 1 12.94 -11.64 9.47
N SER A 2 11.97 -10.82 9.86
CA SER A 2 10.58 -11.26 10.10
C SER A 2 9.83 -11.41 8.78
N TRP A 3 8.63 -12.01 8.79
CA TRP A 3 7.86 -12.21 7.55
C TRP A 3 7.51 -10.89 6.82
N PRO A 4 7.22 -9.75 7.52
CA PRO A 4 6.95 -8.49 6.84
C PRO A 4 8.13 -7.94 6.05
N ASP A 5 9.37 -8.26 6.46
CA ASP A 5 10.57 -7.83 5.75
C ASP A 5 10.67 -8.42 4.33
N HIS A 6 9.92 -9.50 4.07
CA HIS A 6 9.85 -10.16 2.76
C HIS A 6 8.53 -9.91 2.03
N ALA A 7 7.61 -9.12 2.61
CA ALA A 7 6.32 -8.86 1.99
C ALA A 7 6.46 -7.98 0.74
N ILE A 8 5.73 -8.35 -0.30
CA ILE A 8 5.41 -7.52 -1.46
C ILE A 8 3.91 -7.67 -1.60
N TRP A 9 3.19 -6.57 -1.36
CA TRP A 9 1.74 -6.57 -1.35
C TRP A 9 1.17 -6.42 -2.76
N TRP A 10 0.14 -7.20 -3.07
CA TRP A 10 -0.81 -6.91 -4.13
C TRP A 10 -2.08 -6.38 -3.47
N HIS A 11 -2.40 -5.12 -3.72
CA HIS A 11 -3.47 -4.39 -3.05
C HIS A 11 -4.73 -4.40 -3.92
N VAL A 12 -5.84 -4.84 -3.37
CA VAL A 12 -7.15 -4.94 -4.04
C VAL A 12 -8.19 -4.17 -3.24
N HIS A 13 -9.02 -3.39 -3.92
CA HIS A 13 -10.26 -2.83 -3.35
C HIS A 13 -11.43 -3.76 -3.69
N PRO A 14 -11.88 -4.64 -2.77
CA PRO A 14 -12.73 -5.79 -3.10
C PRO A 14 -14.08 -5.41 -3.71
N LEU A 15 -14.78 -4.40 -3.15
CA LEU A 15 -16.09 -3.99 -3.65
C LEU A 15 -16.06 -3.65 -5.14
N SER A 16 -15.13 -2.81 -5.56
CA SER A 16 -15.02 -2.42 -6.97
C SER A 16 -14.41 -3.53 -7.83
N PHE A 17 -13.33 -4.17 -7.36
CA PHE A 17 -12.66 -5.24 -8.10
C PHE A 17 -13.63 -6.37 -8.49
N LEU A 18 -14.52 -6.73 -7.58
CA LEU A 18 -15.51 -7.80 -7.76
C LEU A 18 -16.84 -7.31 -8.36
N GLY A 19 -16.93 -6.04 -8.74
CA GLY A 19 -18.12 -5.46 -9.36
C GLY A 19 -19.33 -5.49 -8.43
N ALA A 20 -19.11 -5.15 -7.16
CA ALA A 20 -20.21 -5.04 -6.19
C ALA A 20 -21.09 -3.82 -6.49
N GLU A 21 -22.33 -3.87 -6.00
CA GLU A 21 -23.27 -2.76 -6.05
C GLU A 21 -22.69 -1.54 -5.30
N PRO A 22 -22.95 -0.29 -5.75
CA PRO A 22 -22.41 0.91 -5.09
C PRO A 22 -22.97 1.10 -3.66
N ASP A 23 -24.23 0.74 -3.43
CA ASP A 23 -24.91 0.88 -2.15
C ASP A 23 -25.11 -0.49 -1.47
N ALA A 24 -25.29 -0.47 -0.15
CA ALA A 24 -25.63 -1.65 0.63
C ALA A 24 -26.85 -2.38 0.07
N LEU A 25 -26.83 -3.71 0.13
CA LEU A 25 -28.00 -4.49 -0.27
C LEU A 25 -29.18 -4.28 0.70
N PRO A 26 -30.42 -4.37 0.21
CA PRO A 26 -31.59 -4.46 1.10
C PRO A 26 -31.42 -5.56 2.16
N ALA A 27 -31.98 -5.35 3.34
CA ALA A 27 -31.78 -6.25 4.50
C ALA A 27 -32.22 -7.70 4.23
N ASP A 28 -33.21 -7.90 3.35
CA ASP A 28 -33.74 -9.20 2.94
C ASP A 28 -33.09 -9.76 1.66
N ALA A 29 -32.16 -9.04 1.06
CA ALA A 29 -31.48 -9.51 -0.13
C ALA A 29 -30.54 -10.68 0.19
N PRO A 30 -30.40 -11.67 -0.71
CA PRO A 30 -29.46 -12.76 -0.52
C PRO A 30 -28.01 -12.26 -0.61
N VAL A 31 -27.14 -12.84 0.21
CA VAL A 31 -25.70 -12.59 0.16
C VAL A 31 -25.13 -12.92 -1.23
N ARG A 32 -24.22 -12.08 -1.71
CA ARG A 32 -23.47 -12.28 -2.96
C ARG A 32 -22.10 -12.86 -2.67
N HIS A 33 -21.87 -14.14 -2.98
CA HIS A 33 -20.60 -14.82 -2.75
C HIS A 33 -19.58 -14.45 -3.85
N ARG A 34 -18.97 -13.26 -3.73
CA ARG A 34 -17.97 -12.73 -4.69
C ARG A 34 -16.53 -12.95 -4.24
N LEU A 35 -16.25 -12.96 -2.92
CA LEU A 35 -14.90 -13.17 -2.39
C LEU A 35 -14.21 -14.42 -2.96
N PRO A 36 -14.90 -15.56 -3.19
CA PRO A 36 -14.28 -16.73 -3.80
C PRO A 36 -13.62 -16.48 -5.16
N VAL A 37 -14.03 -15.44 -5.91
CA VAL A 37 -13.37 -15.05 -7.16
C VAL A 37 -11.93 -14.64 -6.94
N LEU A 38 -11.58 -14.06 -5.79
CA LEU A 38 -10.19 -13.69 -5.47
C LEU A 38 -9.27 -14.91 -5.33
N VAL A 39 -9.81 -16.09 -5.05
CA VAL A 39 -9.04 -17.33 -5.03
C VAL A 39 -8.43 -17.63 -6.40
N ASP A 40 -9.18 -17.35 -7.48
CA ASP A 40 -8.72 -17.55 -8.86
C ASP A 40 -7.58 -16.56 -9.23
N TRP A 41 -7.43 -15.46 -8.47
CA TRP A 41 -6.38 -14.45 -8.65
C TRP A 41 -5.12 -14.70 -7.81
N LEU A 42 -5.13 -15.65 -6.87
CA LEU A 42 -3.97 -15.93 -6.02
C LEU A 42 -2.75 -16.39 -6.82
N ASP A 43 -2.96 -17.20 -7.86
CA ASP A 43 -1.87 -17.66 -8.71
C ASP A 43 -1.30 -16.53 -9.59
N HIS A 44 -2.13 -15.53 -9.96
CA HIS A 44 -1.66 -14.30 -10.61
C HIS A 44 -0.76 -13.48 -9.67
N LEU A 45 -1.20 -13.27 -8.43
CA LEU A 45 -0.42 -12.60 -7.39
C LEU A 45 0.95 -13.27 -7.18
N VAL A 46 0.95 -14.61 -7.03
CA VAL A 46 2.19 -15.38 -6.88
C VAL A 46 3.04 -15.30 -8.14
N GLY A 47 2.42 -15.35 -9.33
CA GLY A 47 3.09 -15.21 -10.62
C GLY A 47 3.75 -13.84 -10.83
N LEU A 48 3.24 -12.79 -10.20
CA LEU A 48 3.91 -11.47 -10.13
C LEU A 48 5.14 -11.47 -9.21
N GLY A 49 5.26 -12.48 -8.34
CA GLY A 49 6.25 -12.57 -7.28
C GLY A 49 5.82 -11.88 -5.98
N CYS A 50 4.55 -11.47 -5.85
CA CYS A 50 3.96 -10.99 -4.61
C CYS A 50 3.69 -12.17 -3.65
N ASN A 51 3.64 -11.90 -2.35
CA ASN A 51 3.33 -12.87 -1.29
C ASN A 51 2.43 -12.28 -0.20
N GLY A 52 1.85 -11.14 -0.47
CA GLY A 52 0.86 -10.49 0.38
C GLY A 52 -0.34 -10.03 -0.44
N LEU A 53 -1.54 -10.30 0.05
CA LEU A 53 -2.81 -9.78 -0.45
C LEU A 53 -3.32 -8.74 0.55
N ALA A 54 -3.27 -7.46 0.18
CA ALA A 54 -3.86 -6.38 0.98
C ALA A 54 -5.26 -6.10 0.44
N LEU A 55 -6.26 -6.38 1.26
CA LEU A 55 -7.65 -6.10 0.93
C LEU A 55 -8.06 -4.74 1.49
N GLY A 56 -8.62 -3.87 0.66
CA GLY A 56 -9.42 -2.74 1.11
C GLY A 56 -10.65 -3.21 1.89
N PRO A 57 -11.57 -2.31 2.30
CA PRO A 57 -12.67 -2.67 3.19
C PRO A 57 -13.49 -3.87 2.70
N VAL A 58 -13.73 -4.82 3.60
CA VAL A 58 -14.54 -6.04 3.34
C VAL A 58 -15.76 -6.15 4.24
N PHE A 59 -15.89 -5.24 5.22
CA PHE A 59 -16.94 -5.30 6.22
C PHE A 59 -18.22 -4.60 5.75
N ALA A 60 -19.35 -4.96 6.38
CA ALA A 60 -20.64 -4.34 6.08
C ALA A 60 -20.56 -2.82 6.17
N ALA A 61 -20.97 -2.15 5.11
CA ALA A 61 -20.85 -0.71 4.93
C ALA A 61 -22.06 -0.14 4.19
N GLU A 62 -22.28 1.17 4.27
CA GLU A 62 -23.39 1.84 3.57
C GLU A 62 -23.13 1.91 2.06
N THR A 63 -21.88 2.27 1.64
CA THR A 63 -21.53 2.47 0.23
C THR A 63 -20.15 1.88 -0.11
N HIS A 64 -19.10 2.68 -0.11
CA HIS A 64 -17.76 2.35 -0.62
C HIS A 64 -16.89 1.52 0.32
N GLY A 65 -17.38 1.13 1.49
CA GLY A 65 -16.65 0.32 2.46
C GLY A 65 -16.01 1.11 3.60
N TYR A 66 -15.70 2.40 3.40
CA TYR A 66 -15.13 3.26 4.46
C TYR A 66 -16.19 3.85 5.39
N ASP A 67 -17.46 3.65 5.11
CA ASP A 67 -18.63 3.98 5.95
C ASP A 67 -19.17 2.71 6.65
N THR A 68 -18.27 2.03 7.39
CA THR A 68 -18.53 0.75 8.04
C THR A 68 -19.73 0.82 8.99
N THR A 69 -20.61 -0.19 8.89
CA THR A 69 -21.81 -0.33 9.75
C THR A 69 -21.72 -1.51 10.71
N ASP A 70 -20.92 -2.53 10.39
CA ASP A 70 -20.67 -3.68 11.26
C ASP A 70 -19.31 -4.31 10.91
N PRO A 71 -18.25 -4.07 11.73
CA PRO A 71 -16.91 -4.60 11.47
C PRO A 71 -16.75 -6.09 11.81
N PHE A 72 -17.75 -6.73 12.40
CA PHE A 72 -17.76 -8.18 12.66
C PHE A 72 -18.43 -8.98 11.55
N ARG A 73 -19.02 -8.31 10.58
CA ARG A 73 -19.74 -8.94 9.47
C ARG A 73 -19.12 -8.58 8.13
N ILE A 74 -18.86 -9.60 7.32
CA ILE A 74 -18.49 -9.37 5.92
C ILE A 74 -19.64 -8.70 5.18
N ASP A 75 -19.32 -7.76 4.30
CA ASP A 75 -20.31 -7.07 3.49
C ASP A 75 -21.11 -8.08 2.66
N PRO A 76 -22.46 -8.08 2.75
CA PRO A 76 -23.31 -9.01 2.00
C PRO A 76 -23.14 -8.92 0.48
N ARG A 77 -22.58 -7.82 -0.04
CA ARG A 77 -22.21 -7.68 -1.46
C ARG A 77 -20.99 -8.51 -1.83
N LEU A 78 -20.16 -8.90 -0.86
CA LEU A 78 -18.91 -9.64 -1.05
C LEU A 78 -19.03 -11.11 -0.65
N GLY A 79 -19.71 -11.41 0.45
CA GLY A 79 -19.80 -12.79 0.93
C GLY A 79 -20.18 -12.92 2.40
N THR A 80 -19.68 -13.98 2.97
CA THR A 80 -19.80 -14.34 4.38
C THR A 80 -18.45 -14.47 5.03
N GLU A 81 -18.41 -14.59 6.37
CA GLU A 81 -17.19 -14.94 7.10
C GLU A 81 -16.51 -16.20 6.54
N SER A 82 -17.31 -17.24 6.22
CA SER A 82 -16.78 -18.48 5.65
C SER A 82 -16.07 -18.26 4.31
N ASP A 83 -16.54 -17.33 3.46
CA ASP A 83 -15.89 -17.02 2.19
C ASP A 83 -14.54 -16.33 2.41
N LEU A 84 -14.43 -15.45 3.42
CA LEU A 84 -13.16 -14.80 3.78
C LEU A 84 -12.18 -15.81 4.38
N VAL A 85 -12.64 -16.68 5.28
CA VAL A 85 -11.79 -17.69 5.91
C VAL A 85 -11.24 -18.66 4.84
N ASP A 86 -12.07 -19.12 3.90
CA ASP A 86 -11.60 -19.97 2.79
C ASP A 86 -10.55 -19.23 1.92
N LEU A 87 -10.74 -17.97 1.63
CA LEU A 87 -9.76 -17.15 0.91
C LEU A 87 -8.43 -17.05 1.69
N VAL A 88 -8.48 -16.81 3.01
CA VAL A 88 -7.30 -16.73 3.89
C VAL A 88 -6.54 -18.06 3.90
N ASP A 89 -7.25 -19.17 4.07
CA ASP A 89 -6.66 -20.51 4.10
C ASP A 89 -6.00 -20.88 2.75
N ARG A 90 -6.67 -20.57 1.64
CA ARG A 90 -6.12 -20.81 0.28
C ARG A 90 -4.94 -19.89 -0.03
N ALA A 91 -4.94 -18.66 0.46
CA ALA A 91 -3.80 -17.76 0.39
C ALA A 91 -2.62 -18.32 1.20
N ALA A 92 -2.86 -18.72 2.45
CA ALA A 92 -1.85 -19.30 3.33
C ALA A 92 -1.22 -20.57 2.73
N SER A 93 -2.01 -21.43 2.08
CA SER A 93 -1.51 -22.65 1.40
C SER A 93 -0.54 -22.35 0.24
N ARG A 94 -0.55 -21.12 -0.29
CA ARG A 94 0.36 -20.61 -1.33
C ARG A 94 1.49 -19.74 -0.76
N GLY A 95 1.61 -19.64 0.58
CA GLY A 95 2.58 -18.76 1.23
C GLY A 95 2.22 -17.27 1.16
N VAL A 96 0.96 -16.95 0.84
CA VAL A 96 0.44 -15.58 0.76
C VAL A 96 -0.19 -15.19 2.09
N ARG A 97 0.17 -14.02 2.61
CA ARG A 97 -0.42 -13.40 3.81
C ARG A 97 -1.55 -12.46 3.41
N VAL A 98 -2.63 -12.45 4.18
CA VAL A 98 -3.77 -11.55 3.95
C VAL A 98 -3.76 -10.43 4.98
N LEU A 99 -3.93 -9.20 4.51
CA LEU A 99 -4.06 -7.98 5.31
C LEU A 99 -5.47 -7.42 5.10
N LEU A 100 -6.14 -7.04 6.17
CA LEU A 100 -7.44 -6.37 6.09
C LEU A 100 -7.32 -4.86 6.30
N ASP A 101 -8.32 -4.12 5.83
CA ASP A 101 -8.44 -2.68 6.04
C ASP A 101 -9.40 -2.41 7.19
N GLY A 102 -8.91 -1.72 8.22
CA GLY A 102 -9.65 -1.38 9.42
C GLY A 102 -9.99 0.10 9.45
N VAL A 103 -11.26 0.42 9.38
CA VAL A 103 -11.78 1.79 9.49
C VAL A 103 -12.17 2.04 10.94
N PHE A 104 -11.27 2.66 11.71
CA PHE A 104 -11.45 2.90 13.15
C PHE A 104 -11.38 4.37 13.54
N ASN A 105 -11.22 5.27 12.57
CA ASN A 105 -11.36 6.70 12.80
C ASN A 105 -12.83 7.14 12.82
N HIS A 106 -13.65 6.53 12.00
CA HIS A 106 -15.05 6.90 11.80
C HIS A 106 -15.89 5.68 11.41
N VAL A 107 -17.22 5.87 11.40
CA VAL A 107 -18.22 4.85 11.03
C VAL A 107 -19.32 5.47 10.18
N GLY A 108 -20.09 4.64 9.47
CA GLY A 108 -21.32 5.04 8.81
C GLY A 108 -22.44 5.36 9.81
N ARG A 109 -23.45 6.12 9.38
CA ARG A 109 -24.57 6.51 10.25
C ARG A 109 -25.48 5.36 10.65
N SER A 110 -25.48 4.27 9.90
CA SER A 110 -26.20 3.04 10.23
C SER A 110 -25.43 2.11 11.17
N PHE A 111 -24.24 2.48 11.63
CA PHE A 111 -23.54 1.74 12.67
C PHE A 111 -24.39 1.65 13.94
N ALA A 112 -24.68 0.42 14.40
CA ALA A 112 -25.69 0.19 15.43
C ALA A 112 -25.50 1.02 16.72
N PRO A 113 -24.28 1.16 17.30
CA PRO A 113 -24.03 2.06 18.42
C PRO A 113 -24.39 3.53 18.12
N PHE A 114 -24.06 4.03 16.90
CA PHE A 114 -24.40 5.40 16.53
C PHE A 114 -25.90 5.59 16.36
N ALA A 115 -26.59 4.66 15.71
CA ALA A 115 -28.04 4.69 15.54
C ALA A 115 -28.76 4.67 16.90
N ASP A 116 -28.23 3.99 17.91
CA ASP A 116 -28.77 4.02 19.27
C ASP A 116 -28.55 5.39 19.95
N VAL A 117 -27.36 5.97 19.80
CA VAL A 117 -27.07 7.33 20.32
C VAL A 117 -27.93 8.37 19.63
N ALA A 118 -28.11 8.30 18.32
CA ALA A 118 -28.97 9.23 17.58
C ALA A 118 -30.43 9.19 18.04
N ARG A 119 -30.93 7.99 18.50
CA ARG A 119 -32.29 7.81 19.01
C ARG A 119 -32.42 8.18 20.48
N ARG A 120 -31.46 7.85 21.35
CA ARG A 120 -31.57 7.92 22.82
C ARG A 120 -30.71 9.04 23.45
N GLY A 121 -29.85 9.67 22.68
CA GLY A 121 -28.93 10.70 23.19
C GLY A 121 -28.06 10.18 24.33
N ALA A 122 -28.00 10.95 25.41
CA ALA A 122 -27.20 10.64 26.60
C ALA A 122 -27.63 9.37 27.35
N ASP A 123 -28.83 8.87 27.12
CA ASP A 123 -29.34 7.61 27.72
C ASP A 123 -28.87 6.35 27.01
N SER A 124 -28.11 6.49 25.91
CA SER A 124 -27.51 5.37 25.21
C SER A 124 -26.27 4.84 25.96
N PRO A 125 -26.08 3.52 26.06
CA PRO A 125 -24.83 2.95 26.59
C PRO A 125 -23.59 3.27 25.76
N TYR A 126 -23.79 3.80 24.55
CA TYR A 126 -22.75 4.21 23.60
C TYR A 126 -22.56 5.72 23.53
N ALA A 127 -23.16 6.49 24.46
CA ALA A 127 -23.15 7.96 24.40
C ALA A 127 -21.73 8.55 24.40
N ASP A 128 -20.76 7.90 25.07
CA ASP A 128 -19.38 8.32 25.12
C ASP A 128 -18.52 7.89 23.89
N TRP A 129 -19.10 7.09 22.97
CA TRP A 129 -18.42 6.65 21.76
C TRP A 129 -18.30 7.76 20.70
N PHE A 130 -19.11 8.79 20.82
CA PHE A 130 -19.21 9.88 19.85
C PHE A 130 -19.13 11.24 20.54
N VAL A 131 -18.54 12.21 19.88
CA VAL A 131 -18.41 13.57 20.44
C VAL A 131 -19.47 14.46 19.81
N PRO A 132 -20.45 15.00 20.59
CA PRO A 132 -21.39 15.98 20.08
C PRO A 132 -20.68 17.23 19.56
N GLU A 133 -21.16 17.78 18.44
CA GLU A 133 -20.62 18.99 17.81
C GLU A 133 -21.77 19.79 17.19
N GLY A 134 -22.16 20.91 17.84
CA GLY A 134 -23.35 21.67 17.48
C GLY A 134 -24.62 20.84 17.61
N ASP A 135 -25.41 20.80 16.55
CA ASP A 135 -26.64 20.00 16.48
C ASP A 135 -26.43 18.57 15.96
N ASP A 136 -25.19 18.14 15.72
CA ASP A 136 -24.82 16.83 15.21
C ASP A 136 -23.65 16.26 16.03
N PHE A 137 -22.88 15.38 15.45
CA PHE A 137 -21.67 14.80 16.02
C PHE A 137 -20.45 15.14 15.16
N ARG A 138 -19.27 15.07 15.76
CA ARG A 138 -18.01 15.25 15.04
C ARG A 138 -17.95 14.26 13.86
N THR A 139 -17.49 14.75 12.70
CA THR A 139 -17.36 13.98 11.47
C THR A 139 -15.91 13.99 10.97
N PHE A 140 -15.56 13.03 10.13
CA PHE A 140 -14.25 12.95 9.51
C PHE A 140 -14.18 13.94 8.34
N GLU A 141 -13.24 14.90 8.41
CA GLU A 141 -12.94 15.89 7.35
C GLU A 141 -14.18 16.61 6.78
N GLY A 142 -15.22 16.80 7.59
CA GLY A 142 -16.46 17.47 7.18
C GLY A 142 -17.45 16.59 6.40
N HIS A 143 -17.12 15.31 6.19
CA HIS A 143 -18.01 14.35 5.57
C HIS A 143 -19.11 13.92 6.54
N ARG A 144 -20.32 14.49 6.41
CA ARG A 144 -21.42 14.31 7.36
C ARG A 144 -21.89 12.85 7.52
N HIS A 145 -21.64 11.99 6.55
CA HIS A 145 -21.96 10.56 6.60
C HIS A 145 -20.90 9.72 7.34
N LEU A 146 -19.71 10.27 7.63
CA LEU A 146 -18.62 9.61 8.32
C LEU A 146 -18.50 10.15 9.74
N VAL A 147 -19.16 9.49 10.70
CA VAL A 147 -19.19 9.94 12.10
C VAL A 147 -17.93 9.51 12.81
N ALA A 148 -17.16 10.47 13.34
CA ALA A 148 -15.90 10.18 14.02
C ALA A 148 -16.12 9.50 15.37
N LEU A 149 -15.32 8.46 15.64
CA LEU A 149 -15.31 7.78 16.93
C LEU A 149 -14.56 8.64 17.98
N ASN A 150 -14.98 8.53 19.25
CA ASN A 150 -14.33 9.16 20.37
C ASN A 150 -13.17 8.30 20.88
N HIS A 151 -11.97 8.55 20.40
CA HIS A 151 -10.76 7.81 20.81
C HIS A 151 -10.32 8.07 22.25
N ALA A 152 -11.00 8.97 22.98
CA ALA A 152 -10.81 9.12 24.44
C ALA A 152 -11.67 8.12 25.25
N SER A 153 -12.68 7.48 24.64
CA SER A 153 -13.51 6.45 25.29
C SER A 153 -12.73 5.12 25.39
N PRO A 154 -12.56 4.56 26.60
CA PRO A 154 -12.01 3.21 26.76
C PRO A 154 -12.83 2.14 26.06
N ALA A 155 -14.17 2.29 26.02
CA ALA A 155 -15.06 1.34 25.38
C ALA A 155 -14.86 1.29 23.84
N VAL A 156 -14.48 2.41 23.22
CA VAL A 156 -14.09 2.44 21.80
C VAL A 156 -12.78 1.66 21.60
N ALA A 157 -11.79 1.83 22.50
CA ALA A 157 -10.54 1.07 22.43
C ALA A 157 -10.79 -0.44 22.62
N ASP A 158 -11.67 -0.82 23.55
CA ASP A 158 -12.05 -2.22 23.76
C ASP A 158 -12.71 -2.82 22.53
N HIS A 159 -13.64 -2.10 21.91
CA HIS A 159 -14.30 -2.51 20.67
C HIS A 159 -13.31 -2.70 19.51
N VAL A 160 -12.37 -1.76 19.34
CA VAL A 160 -11.36 -1.87 18.28
C VAL A 160 -10.46 -3.08 18.48
N VAL A 161 -10.01 -3.34 19.72
CA VAL A 161 -9.23 -4.55 20.06
C VAL A 161 -10.04 -5.81 19.75
N GLU A 162 -11.32 -5.86 20.11
CA GLU A 162 -12.19 -7.01 19.87
C GLU A 162 -12.35 -7.29 18.36
N VAL A 163 -12.50 -6.26 17.53
CA VAL A 163 -12.57 -6.40 16.06
C VAL A 163 -11.24 -6.93 15.50
N LEU A 164 -10.13 -6.35 15.93
CA LEU A 164 -8.80 -6.75 15.47
C LEU A 164 -8.50 -8.22 15.82
N ASP A 165 -8.74 -8.61 17.06
CA ASP A 165 -8.55 -9.98 17.55
C ASP A 165 -9.45 -10.98 16.81
N HIS A 166 -10.73 -10.62 16.62
CA HIS A 166 -11.72 -11.48 15.95
C HIS A 166 -11.23 -11.98 14.58
N TRP A 167 -10.66 -11.11 13.77
CA TRP A 167 -10.20 -11.48 12.44
C TRP A 167 -8.78 -12.07 12.44
N LEU A 168 -7.91 -11.66 13.38
CA LEU A 168 -6.60 -12.30 13.58
C LEU A 168 -6.77 -13.76 14.02
N ASP A 169 -7.76 -14.07 14.89
CA ASP A 169 -8.12 -15.44 15.27
C ASP A 169 -8.56 -16.29 14.05
N ARG A 170 -8.97 -15.66 12.95
CA ARG A 170 -9.37 -16.28 11.68
C ARG A 170 -8.26 -16.36 10.63
N GLY A 171 -7.03 -16.08 11.04
CA GLY A 171 -5.82 -16.32 10.25
C GLY A 171 -5.35 -15.15 9.38
N VAL A 172 -5.97 -13.96 9.46
CA VAL A 172 -5.39 -12.79 8.80
C VAL A 172 -4.05 -12.42 9.45
N ALA A 173 -3.14 -11.85 8.68
CA ALA A 173 -1.78 -11.58 9.14
C ALA A 173 -1.61 -10.20 9.79
N GLY A 174 -2.61 -9.33 9.67
CA GLY A 174 -2.55 -7.98 10.20
C GLY A 174 -3.51 -7.02 9.51
N TRP A 175 -3.25 -5.72 9.67
CA TRP A 175 -4.18 -4.66 9.33
C TRP A 175 -3.50 -3.45 8.65
N ARG A 176 -4.14 -2.92 7.62
CA ARG A 176 -3.98 -1.52 7.22
C ARG A 176 -5.01 -0.72 8.04
N LEU A 177 -4.58 0.34 8.70
CA LEU A 177 -5.44 1.19 9.51
C LEU A 177 -5.75 2.45 8.72
N ASP A 178 -7.01 2.57 8.30
CA ASP A 178 -7.52 3.70 7.55
C ASP A 178 -7.42 4.99 8.34
N ALA A 179 -7.07 6.10 7.66
CA ALA A 179 -6.95 7.43 8.26
C ALA A 179 -6.21 7.42 9.63
N ALA A 180 -5.17 6.59 9.77
CA ALA A 180 -4.44 6.47 11.03
C ALA A 180 -3.86 7.81 11.51
N TYR A 181 -3.59 8.75 10.59
CA TYR A 181 -3.14 10.10 10.89
C TYR A 181 -4.17 10.94 11.68
N ALA A 182 -5.46 10.63 11.55
CA ALA A 182 -6.54 11.34 12.23
C ALA A 182 -6.83 10.79 13.64
N VAL A 183 -6.23 9.66 14.01
CA VAL A 183 -6.41 9.00 15.31
C VAL A 183 -5.22 9.30 16.22
N PRO A 184 -5.43 9.64 17.51
CA PRO A 184 -4.34 9.91 18.43
C PRO A 184 -3.36 8.74 18.58
N ARG A 185 -2.06 8.99 18.48
CA ARG A 185 -1.01 7.97 18.64
C ARG A 185 -1.09 7.15 19.93
N PRO A 186 -1.40 7.76 21.11
CA PRO A 186 -1.59 6.98 22.34
C PRO A 186 -2.73 5.96 22.25
N PHE A 187 -3.80 6.25 21.47
CA PHE A 187 -4.88 5.28 21.23
C PHE A 187 -4.34 4.07 20.45
N TRP A 188 -3.61 4.32 19.34
CA TRP A 188 -2.98 3.23 18.59
C TRP A 188 -2.04 2.40 19.44
N ARG A 189 -1.20 3.04 20.28
CA ARG A 189 -0.31 2.33 21.20
C ARG A 189 -1.09 1.40 22.11
N ALA A 190 -2.13 1.92 22.78
CA ALA A 190 -2.94 1.13 23.71
C ALA A 190 -3.64 -0.06 23.02
N VAL A 191 -4.12 0.13 21.77
CA VAL A 191 -4.77 -0.91 20.99
C VAL A 191 -3.76 -1.96 20.50
N THR A 192 -2.68 -1.52 19.85
CA THR A 192 -1.71 -2.43 19.23
C THR A 192 -0.94 -3.25 20.26
N ASP A 193 -0.59 -2.68 21.43
CA ASP A 193 0.08 -3.41 22.50
C ASP A 193 -0.82 -4.56 23.00
N ARG A 194 -2.11 -4.29 23.27
CA ARG A 194 -3.08 -5.31 23.72
C ARG A 194 -3.27 -6.42 22.68
N VAL A 195 -3.38 -6.07 21.40
CA VAL A 195 -3.53 -7.07 20.34
C VAL A 195 -2.25 -7.91 20.18
N LYS A 196 -1.08 -7.27 20.23
CA LYS A 196 0.21 -7.98 20.11
C LYS A 196 0.52 -8.90 21.30
N GLU A 197 -0.07 -8.69 22.46
CA GLU A 197 0.01 -9.65 23.58
C GLU A 197 -0.61 -11.00 23.21
N ARG A 198 -1.69 -11.01 22.43
CA ARG A 198 -2.40 -12.22 21.96
C ARG A 198 -1.89 -12.70 20.61
N HIS A 199 -1.56 -11.79 19.73
CA HIS A 199 -1.13 -12.01 18.36
C HIS A 199 0.23 -11.36 18.09
N PRO A 200 1.35 -11.88 18.63
CA PRO A 200 2.67 -11.25 18.53
C PRO A 200 3.21 -11.15 17.10
N GLY A 201 2.63 -11.91 16.16
CA GLY A 201 2.96 -11.86 14.73
C GLY A 201 2.10 -10.91 13.92
N ALA A 202 1.11 -10.25 14.51
CA ALA A 202 0.25 -9.30 13.81
C ALA A 202 1.04 -8.07 13.36
N TRP A 203 0.76 -7.62 12.13
CA TRP A 203 1.43 -6.48 11.51
C TRP A 203 0.44 -5.35 11.24
N PHE A 204 0.81 -4.13 11.65
CA PHE A 204 -0.02 -2.94 11.56
C PHE A 204 0.62 -1.90 10.64
N SER A 205 -0.04 -1.60 9.53
CA SER A 205 0.32 -0.53 8.61
C SER A 205 -0.67 0.63 8.75
N GLY A 206 -0.22 1.78 9.22
CA GLY A 206 -1.08 2.97 9.30
C GLY A 206 -1.09 3.74 8.00
N GLU A 207 -2.27 4.18 7.56
CA GLU A 207 -2.32 5.21 6.55
C GLU A 207 -1.95 6.56 7.17
N VAL A 208 -0.82 7.11 6.71
CA VAL A 208 -0.34 8.44 7.09
C VAL A 208 0.03 9.19 5.82
N ILE A 209 -0.65 10.31 5.57
CA ILE A 209 -0.49 11.09 4.34
C ILE A 209 0.63 12.12 4.48
N HIS A 210 0.79 12.69 5.67
CA HIS A 210 1.77 13.74 5.98
C HIS A 210 2.11 13.77 7.48
N GLY A 211 3.11 14.56 7.85
CA GLY A 211 3.51 14.78 9.24
C GLY A 211 4.71 13.96 9.67
N ASP A 212 4.80 13.66 10.95
CA ASP A 212 5.88 12.84 11.52
C ASP A 212 5.56 11.35 11.43
N TYR A 213 5.98 10.74 10.31
CA TYR A 213 5.75 9.32 10.04
C TYR A 213 6.35 8.41 11.13
N ALA A 214 7.55 8.74 11.63
CA ALA A 214 8.23 7.92 12.61
C ALA A 214 7.48 7.91 13.96
N ALA A 215 6.80 8.99 14.31
CA ALA A 215 6.04 9.08 15.54
C ALA A 215 4.87 8.08 15.59
N TYR A 216 4.23 7.77 14.48
CA TYR A 216 3.16 6.75 14.44
C TYR A 216 3.70 5.34 14.70
N VAL A 217 4.93 5.06 14.31
CA VAL A 217 5.59 3.79 14.60
C VAL A 217 6.10 3.77 16.05
N VAL A 218 6.89 4.77 16.45
CA VAL A 218 7.57 4.78 17.75
C VAL A 218 6.59 5.01 18.89
N GLU A 219 5.69 5.99 18.77
CA GLU A 219 4.74 6.35 19.83
C GLU A 219 3.40 5.61 19.65
N GLY A 220 2.95 5.41 18.41
CA GLY A 220 1.68 4.75 18.08
C GLY A 220 1.73 3.22 18.09
N GLY A 221 2.93 2.60 18.13
CA GLY A 221 3.05 1.14 18.15
C GLY A 221 2.79 0.44 16.82
N LEU A 222 2.62 1.19 15.73
CA LEU A 222 2.47 0.64 14.40
C LEU A 222 3.80 0.04 13.91
N ASP A 223 3.74 -0.92 13.00
CA ASP A 223 4.94 -1.55 12.43
C ASP A 223 5.46 -0.76 11.22
N THR A 224 4.55 -0.07 10.53
CA THR A 224 4.86 0.75 9.35
C THR A 224 3.75 1.77 9.09
N VAL A 225 4.04 2.69 8.18
CA VAL A 225 3.08 3.63 7.63
C VAL A 225 3.29 3.81 6.12
N THR A 226 2.24 4.27 5.41
CA THR A 226 2.26 4.55 3.98
C THR A 226 3.16 5.72 3.63
N GLN A 227 3.98 5.59 2.56
CA GLN A 227 4.98 6.59 2.20
C GLN A 227 4.49 7.48 1.04
N TYR A 228 3.56 8.39 1.34
CA TYR A 228 2.97 9.31 0.37
C TYR A 228 3.96 10.38 -0.14
N GLU A 229 4.92 10.79 0.67
CA GLU A 229 5.93 11.78 0.27
C GLU A 229 6.81 11.24 -0.87
N LEU A 230 7.25 9.98 -0.76
CA LEU A 230 8.04 9.34 -1.82
C LEU A 230 7.17 9.09 -3.07
N TRP A 231 5.94 8.61 -2.91
CA TRP A 231 4.99 8.48 -4.00
C TRP A 231 4.86 9.77 -4.81
N LYS A 232 4.62 10.90 -4.11
CA LYS A 232 4.48 12.21 -4.74
C LYS A 232 5.76 12.61 -5.46
N ALA A 233 6.92 12.46 -4.82
CA ALA A 233 8.21 12.85 -5.39
C ALA A 233 8.59 12.02 -6.62
N ILE A 234 8.19 10.75 -6.69
CA ILE A 234 8.44 9.90 -7.86
C ILE A 234 7.75 10.49 -9.09
N TRP A 235 6.41 10.61 -9.08
CA TRP A 235 5.69 11.03 -10.28
C TRP A 235 5.91 12.49 -10.63
N SER A 236 6.02 13.41 -9.65
CA SER A 236 6.25 14.82 -9.93
C SER A 236 7.62 15.06 -10.55
N SER A 237 8.68 14.44 -10.00
CA SER A 237 10.03 14.56 -10.58
C SER A 237 10.10 14.02 -12.01
N LEU A 238 9.38 12.94 -12.32
CA LEU A 238 9.34 12.36 -13.66
C LEU A 238 8.60 13.28 -14.65
N ASN A 239 7.47 13.87 -14.26
CA ASN A 239 6.71 14.80 -15.10
C ASN A 239 7.48 16.12 -15.30
N ASP A 240 8.08 16.67 -14.26
CA ASP A 240 8.90 17.88 -14.33
C ASP A 240 10.26 17.64 -15.05
N ARG A 241 10.60 16.37 -15.31
CA ARG A 241 11.91 15.95 -15.83
C ARG A 241 13.06 16.49 -14.98
N ASN A 242 12.83 16.59 -13.67
CA ASN A 242 13.74 17.18 -12.71
C ASN A 242 13.88 16.27 -11.48
N PRO A 243 15.03 15.63 -11.25
CA PRO A 243 15.21 14.64 -10.19
C PRO A 243 15.41 15.23 -8.79
N HIS A 244 15.45 16.55 -8.62
CA HIS A 244 15.84 17.14 -7.32
C HIS A 244 14.83 16.85 -6.21
N GLU A 245 13.53 16.86 -6.51
CA GLU A 245 12.50 16.52 -5.51
C GLU A 245 12.61 15.04 -5.09
N LEU A 246 12.79 14.13 -6.05
CA LEU A 246 13.02 12.71 -5.74
C LEU A 246 14.30 12.51 -4.92
N ALA A 247 15.39 13.19 -5.27
CA ALA A 247 16.62 13.11 -4.52
C ALA A 247 16.47 13.62 -3.06
N TRP A 248 15.66 14.64 -2.85
CA TRP A 248 15.30 15.13 -1.53
C TRP A 248 14.46 14.09 -0.77
N ALA A 249 13.42 13.57 -1.40
CA ALA A 249 12.55 12.56 -0.80
C ALA A 249 13.31 11.28 -0.44
N LEU A 250 14.28 10.84 -1.26
CA LEU A 250 15.14 9.69 -0.96
C LEU A 250 15.98 9.91 0.31
N LYS A 251 16.47 11.14 0.55
CA LYS A 251 17.20 11.45 1.80
C LYS A 251 16.28 11.38 3.02
N ARG A 252 15.07 11.92 2.92
CA ARG A 252 14.06 11.82 3.99
C ARG A 252 13.60 10.39 4.21
N HIS A 253 13.43 9.64 3.13
CA HIS A 253 13.10 8.21 3.17
C HIS A 253 14.16 7.40 3.95
N ASN A 254 15.45 7.70 3.76
CA ASN A 254 16.52 7.08 4.53
C ASN A 254 16.32 7.26 6.05
N THR A 255 15.91 8.45 6.51
CA THR A 255 15.66 8.67 7.95
C THR A 255 14.48 7.86 8.48
N MET A 256 13.50 7.53 7.64
CA MET A 256 12.42 6.60 8.01
C MET A 256 12.94 5.17 8.10
N VAL A 257 13.75 4.74 7.11
CA VAL A 257 14.36 3.40 7.07
C VAL A 257 15.25 3.12 8.28
N ASP A 258 15.85 4.14 8.89
CA ASP A 258 16.57 4.01 10.17
C ASP A 258 15.65 3.55 11.32
N THR A 259 14.37 3.89 11.26
CA THR A 259 13.40 3.58 12.32
C THR A 259 12.53 2.37 11.97
N PHE A 260 11.96 2.35 10.74
CA PHE A 260 11.05 1.29 10.28
C PHE A 260 11.20 1.08 8.76
N ALA A 261 10.56 0.04 8.21
CA ALA A 261 10.46 -0.17 6.77
C ALA A 261 9.15 0.44 6.26
N PRO A 262 9.16 1.62 5.60
CA PRO A 262 7.93 2.27 5.13
C PRO A 262 7.19 1.41 4.09
N GLN A 263 5.86 1.43 4.09
CA GLN A 263 5.08 0.86 3.01
C GLN A 263 5.15 1.78 1.79
N THR A 264 5.85 1.34 0.75
CA THR A 264 6.08 2.12 -0.48
C THR A 264 5.13 1.71 -1.60
N PHE A 265 4.74 2.67 -2.44
CA PHE A 265 3.84 2.44 -3.57
C PHE A 265 4.02 3.53 -4.64
N VAL A 266 3.55 3.26 -5.85
CA VAL A 266 3.45 4.24 -6.95
C VAL A 266 2.00 4.50 -7.36
N GLY A 267 1.05 3.73 -6.83
CA GLY A 267 -0.39 3.87 -6.98
C GLY A 267 -1.12 3.13 -5.87
N ASN A 268 -2.33 3.59 -5.54
CA ASN A 268 -3.28 2.93 -4.65
C ASN A 268 -4.71 3.26 -5.08
N HIS A 269 -5.69 2.84 -4.29
CA HIS A 269 -7.12 3.04 -4.60
C HIS A 269 -7.63 4.47 -4.36
N ASP A 270 -6.80 5.39 -3.84
CA ASP A 270 -7.18 6.78 -3.51
C ASP A 270 -6.50 7.83 -4.38
N VAL A 271 -5.68 7.41 -5.33
CA VAL A 271 -4.95 8.34 -6.21
C VAL A 271 -5.10 7.97 -7.68
N THR A 272 -4.92 8.95 -8.55
CA THR A 272 -4.82 8.71 -10.00
C THR A 272 -3.79 7.61 -10.27
N ARG A 273 -4.17 6.61 -11.08
CA ARG A 273 -3.29 5.47 -11.42
C ARG A 273 -1.98 5.94 -12.02
N VAL A 274 -0.90 5.25 -11.71
CA VAL A 274 0.46 5.65 -12.13
C VAL A 274 0.58 5.81 -13.64
N ALA A 275 -0.05 4.95 -14.44
CA ALA A 275 -0.03 5.04 -15.89
C ALA A 275 -0.69 6.33 -16.43
N SER A 276 -1.77 6.80 -15.78
CA SER A 276 -2.44 8.06 -16.10
C SER A 276 -1.76 9.28 -15.49
N ARG A 277 -1.00 9.10 -14.42
CA ARG A 277 -0.32 10.20 -13.72
C ARG A 277 0.94 10.65 -14.46
N LEU A 278 1.61 9.73 -15.16
CA LEU A 278 2.86 10.01 -15.88
C LEU A 278 2.58 10.57 -17.27
N GLU A 279 3.17 11.74 -17.59
CA GLU A 279 3.06 12.39 -18.89
C GLU A 279 3.86 11.65 -20.00
N GLU A 280 4.98 11.04 -19.63
CA GLU A 280 5.80 10.22 -20.53
C GLU A 280 5.65 8.73 -20.14
N PRO A 281 4.96 7.91 -20.95
CA PRO A 281 4.71 6.50 -20.60
C PRO A 281 5.96 5.67 -20.31
N ARG A 282 7.12 6.00 -20.93
CA ARG A 282 8.39 5.31 -20.67
C ARG A 282 8.88 5.51 -19.24
N HIS A 283 8.45 6.58 -18.56
CA HIS A 283 8.79 6.84 -17.16
C HIS A 283 8.13 5.88 -16.17
N LEU A 284 7.18 5.05 -16.60
CA LEU A 284 6.64 3.98 -15.77
C LEU A 284 7.74 3.04 -15.28
N ALA A 285 8.71 2.71 -16.15
CA ALA A 285 9.85 1.89 -15.76
C ALA A 285 10.73 2.55 -14.68
N HIS A 286 10.88 3.87 -14.73
CA HIS A 286 11.60 4.63 -13.69
C HIS A 286 10.88 4.58 -12.35
N ALA A 287 9.56 4.82 -12.35
CA ALA A 287 8.75 4.76 -11.13
C ALA A 287 8.84 3.38 -10.46
N LEU A 288 8.73 2.31 -11.26
CA LEU A 288 8.85 0.94 -10.77
C LEU A 288 10.29 0.59 -10.34
N ALA A 289 11.32 1.09 -11.05
CA ALA A 289 12.72 0.90 -10.65
C ALA A 289 12.96 1.50 -9.25
N VAL A 290 12.45 2.70 -8.97
CA VAL A 290 12.53 3.29 -7.63
C VAL A 290 11.75 2.44 -6.63
N LEU A 291 10.47 2.11 -6.89
CA LEU A 291 9.62 1.34 -5.99
C LEU A 291 10.29 0.04 -5.50
N PHE A 292 10.88 -0.72 -6.42
CA PHE A 292 11.42 -2.04 -6.09
C PHE A 292 12.87 -2.03 -5.63
N THR A 293 13.56 -0.90 -5.66
CA THR A 293 14.96 -0.82 -5.21
C THR A 293 15.15 -0.07 -3.89
N VAL A 294 14.30 0.89 -3.52
CA VAL A 294 14.42 1.61 -2.25
C VAL A 294 14.10 0.75 -1.04
N GLY A 295 14.51 1.17 0.14
CA GLY A 295 14.10 0.56 1.42
C GLY A 295 12.57 0.56 1.58
N GLY A 296 12.05 -0.32 2.44
CA GLY A 296 10.60 -0.40 2.70
C GLY A 296 9.94 -1.67 2.21
N VAL A 297 8.62 -1.72 2.32
CA VAL A 297 7.75 -2.85 1.94
C VAL A 297 6.89 -2.42 0.76
N PRO A 298 7.17 -2.87 -0.47
CA PRO A 298 6.46 -2.39 -1.66
C PRO A 298 5.05 -2.95 -1.76
N SER A 299 4.13 -2.11 -2.28
CA SER A 299 2.76 -2.44 -2.60
C SER A 299 2.45 -2.11 -4.06
N VAL A 300 1.80 -3.03 -4.75
CA VAL A 300 1.32 -2.90 -6.13
C VAL A 300 -0.20 -2.87 -6.10
N TYR A 301 -0.82 -1.81 -6.61
CA TYR A 301 -2.26 -1.72 -6.71
C TYR A 301 -2.78 -2.52 -7.90
N ALA A 302 -3.82 -3.34 -7.68
CA ALA A 302 -4.38 -4.24 -8.69
C ALA A 302 -4.72 -3.51 -10.00
N GLY A 303 -4.11 -3.97 -11.08
CA GLY A 303 -4.20 -3.38 -12.42
C GLY A 303 -3.02 -2.49 -12.81
N ASP A 304 -2.27 -1.92 -11.85
CA ASP A 304 -1.07 -1.15 -12.17
C ASP A 304 0.00 -2.06 -12.78
N GLU A 305 0.03 -3.35 -12.39
CA GLU A 305 0.88 -4.36 -13.01
C GLU A 305 0.52 -4.68 -14.47
N ARG A 306 -0.63 -4.20 -14.92
CA ARG A 306 -1.10 -4.28 -16.31
C ARG A 306 -1.08 -2.93 -17.03
N GLY A 307 -0.59 -1.87 -16.35
CA GLY A 307 -0.59 -0.51 -16.88
C GLY A 307 -2.00 0.06 -17.05
N ARG A 308 -2.96 -0.35 -16.22
CA ARG A 308 -4.31 0.21 -16.27
C ARG A 308 -4.29 1.69 -15.99
N GLU A 309 -5.10 2.42 -16.75
CA GLU A 309 -5.31 3.85 -16.62
C GLU A 309 -6.54 4.16 -15.77
N GLY A 310 -6.59 5.35 -15.21
CA GLY A 310 -7.72 5.89 -14.44
C GLY A 310 -7.31 7.17 -13.74
N VAL A 311 -8.13 8.21 -13.88
CA VAL A 311 -7.92 9.52 -13.26
C VAL A 311 -8.92 9.67 -12.12
N LYS A 312 -8.42 9.99 -10.92
CA LYS A 312 -9.25 10.39 -9.79
C LYS A 312 -9.79 11.79 -10.05
N GLU A 313 -11.10 11.99 -9.85
CA GLU A 313 -11.77 13.27 -9.99
C GLU A 313 -12.30 13.76 -8.65
N GLU A 314 -12.28 15.08 -8.41
CA GLU A 314 -12.80 15.71 -7.19
C GLU A 314 -14.32 15.91 -7.30
N ARG A 315 -15.07 14.80 -7.32
CA ARG A 315 -16.54 14.76 -7.34
C ARG A 315 -17.07 13.47 -6.71
N ILE A 316 -18.35 13.41 -6.44
CA ILE A 316 -19.02 12.15 -6.01
C ILE A 316 -18.84 11.11 -7.14
N GLY A 317 -18.41 9.90 -6.80
CA GLY A 317 -18.08 8.84 -7.78
C GLY A 317 -16.78 9.10 -8.55
N GLY A 318 -15.98 10.08 -8.17
CA GLY A 318 -14.72 10.42 -8.83
C GLY A 318 -13.63 9.34 -8.73
N ASP A 319 -13.83 8.36 -7.87
CA ASP A 319 -12.93 7.21 -7.70
C ASP A 319 -13.23 6.05 -8.67
N ASP A 320 -14.37 6.05 -9.36
CA ASP A 320 -14.80 4.91 -10.20
C ASP A 320 -13.76 4.55 -11.28
N ALA A 321 -13.13 5.55 -11.89
CA ALA A 321 -12.12 5.33 -12.92
C ALA A 321 -10.84 4.68 -12.39
N ILE A 322 -10.48 4.95 -11.13
CA ILE A 322 -9.30 4.35 -10.48
C ILE A 322 -9.62 3.02 -9.81
N ARG A 323 -10.90 2.69 -9.61
CA ARG A 323 -11.41 1.46 -8.97
C ARG A 323 -12.30 0.63 -9.92
N PRO A 324 -11.82 0.25 -11.14
CA PRO A 324 -12.65 -0.50 -12.10
C PRO A 324 -12.91 -1.93 -11.61
N ALA A 325 -14.01 -2.51 -12.09
CA ALA A 325 -14.24 -3.93 -11.94
C ALA A 325 -13.24 -4.74 -12.80
N PHE A 326 -12.90 -5.93 -12.30
CA PHE A 326 -12.00 -6.87 -12.97
C PHE A 326 -12.78 -8.10 -13.45
N PRO A 327 -12.27 -8.82 -14.47
CA PRO A 327 -12.88 -10.06 -14.90
C PRO A 327 -12.79 -11.13 -13.78
N ARG A 328 -13.58 -12.17 -13.92
CA ARG A 328 -13.64 -13.25 -12.92
C ARG A 328 -12.30 -13.99 -12.79
N SER A 329 -11.55 -14.10 -13.85
CA SER A 329 -10.26 -14.82 -13.89
C SER A 329 -9.18 -13.97 -14.53
N PRO A 330 -7.90 -14.09 -14.08
CA PRO A 330 -6.76 -13.48 -14.77
C PRO A 330 -6.63 -13.91 -16.23
N GLY A 331 -7.10 -15.12 -16.58
CA GLY A 331 -7.10 -15.62 -17.94
C GLY A 331 -8.00 -14.83 -18.90
N ASP A 332 -8.97 -14.11 -18.37
CA ASP A 332 -9.89 -13.25 -19.13
C ASP A 332 -9.31 -11.84 -19.38
N LEU A 333 -8.13 -11.55 -18.82
CA LEU A 333 -7.38 -10.34 -19.18
C LEU A 333 -6.82 -10.49 -20.60
N GLY A 334 -7.06 -9.50 -21.44
CA GLY A 334 -6.49 -9.44 -22.79
C GLY A 334 -4.95 -9.37 -22.79
N PRO A 335 -4.33 -9.35 -23.97
CA PRO A 335 -2.88 -9.25 -24.12
C PRO A 335 -2.34 -7.86 -23.72
N GLU A 336 -3.21 -6.88 -23.56
CA GLU A 336 -2.85 -5.51 -23.18
C GLU A 336 -2.14 -5.52 -21.81
N GLY A 337 -1.07 -4.74 -21.70
CA GLY A 337 -0.29 -4.61 -20.46
C GLY A 337 0.62 -5.79 -20.13
N LEU A 338 0.74 -6.83 -20.97
CA LEU A 338 1.68 -7.95 -20.72
C LEU A 338 3.14 -7.48 -20.63
N ALA A 339 3.51 -6.41 -21.34
CA ALA A 339 4.86 -5.84 -21.24
C ALA A 339 5.09 -5.21 -19.87
N VAL A 340 4.09 -4.51 -19.34
CA VAL A 340 4.12 -3.91 -17.99
C VAL A 340 4.15 -5.00 -16.91
N GLN A 341 3.38 -6.07 -17.10
CA GLN A 341 3.41 -7.22 -16.19
C GLN A 341 4.79 -7.87 -16.13
N ARG A 342 5.43 -8.10 -17.29
CA ARG A 342 6.80 -8.63 -17.34
C ARG A 342 7.81 -7.69 -16.69
N LEU A 343 7.63 -6.38 -16.83
CA LEU A 343 8.47 -5.39 -16.15
C LEU A 343 8.33 -5.51 -14.62
N HIS A 344 7.10 -5.61 -14.09
CA HIS A 344 6.87 -5.86 -12.66
C HIS A 344 7.54 -7.16 -12.22
N GLN A 345 7.32 -8.28 -12.94
CA GLN A 345 7.95 -9.56 -12.62
C GLN A 345 9.49 -9.47 -12.58
N THR A 346 10.09 -8.75 -13.53
CA THR A 346 11.54 -8.53 -13.58
C THR A 346 12.03 -7.77 -12.35
N LEU A 347 11.37 -6.66 -12.00
CA LEU A 347 11.78 -5.80 -10.89
C LEU A 347 11.46 -6.42 -9.52
N VAL A 348 10.33 -7.11 -9.39
CA VAL A 348 10.04 -7.95 -8.22
C VAL A 348 11.10 -9.04 -8.08
N GLY A 349 11.53 -9.65 -9.17
CA GLY A 349 12.63 -10.61 -9.19
C GLY A 349 13.96 -10.00 -8.72
N VAL A 350 14.27 -8.77 -9.09
CA VAL A 350 15.42 -8.02 -8.53
C VAL A 350 15.27 -7.90 -7.02
N ARG A 351 14.12 -7.43 -6.53
CA ARG A 351 13.83 -7.27 -5.10
C ARG A 351 13.98 -8.59 -4.33
N ARG A 352 13.43 -9.68 -4.88
CA ARG A 352 13.49 -11.01 -4.24
C ARG A 352 14.91 -11.57 -4.09
N ARG A 353 15.78 -11.28 -5.05
CA ARG A 353 17.20 -11.68 -4.98
C ARG A 353 18.04 -10.81 -4.04
N HIS A 354 17.51 -9.65 -3.61
CA HIS A 354 18.18 -8.71 -2.72
C HIS A 354 17.29 -8.38 -1.50
N PRO A 355 16.98 -9.38 -0.63
CA PRO A 355 16.03 -9.18 0.48
C PRO A 355 16.51 -8.13 1.49
N TRP A 356 17.82 -7.87 1.55
CA TRP A 356 18.41 -6.82 2.38
C TRP A 356 17.93 -5.40 2.00
N LEU A 357 17.38 -5.20 0.81
CA LEU A 357 16.84 -3.91 0.37
C LEU A 357 15.76 -3.36 1.31
N VAL A 358 15.06 -4.19 2.06
CA VAL A 358 13.99 -3.74 2.97
C VAL A 358 14.48 -2.69 3.98
N ARG A 359 15.73 -2.76 4.40
CA ARG A 359 16.37 -1.83 5.35
C ARG A 359 17.51 -1.01 4.72
N ALA A 360 17.63 -1.05 3.39
CA ALA A 360 18.73 -0.37 2.72
C ALA A 360 18.46 1.12 2.54
N GLN A 361 19.51 1.91 2.73
CA GLN A 361 19.52 3.34 2.49
C GLN A 361 20.10 3.66 1.13
N THR A 362 19.55 4.67 0.48
CA THR A 362 20.04 5.17 -0.80
C THR A 362 21.21 6.13 -0.61
N ARG A 363 22.25 5.97 -1.42
CA ARG A 363 23.36 6.91 -1.54
C ARG A 363 23.38 7.49 -2.94
N ILE A 364 23.13 8.79 -3.07
CA ILE A 364 23.13 9.50 -4.37
C ILE A 364 24.56 9.72 -4.83
N HIS A 365 24.82 9.44 -6.11
CA HIS A 365 26.13 9.64 -6.77
C HIS A 365 26.06 10.74 -7.82
N THR A 366 25.04 10.75 -8.67
CA THR A 366 24.79 11.80 -9.66
C THR A 366 23.45 12.46 -9.38
N LEU A 367 23.43 13.77 -9.37
CA LEU A 367 22.23 14.60 -9.37
C LEU A 367 22.46 15.74 -10.37
N GLY A 368 22.02 15.51 -11.60
CA GLY A 368 22.08 16.49 -12.69
C GLY A 368 20.72 17.12 -12.97
N PRO A 369 20.62 17.96 -13.99
CA PRO A 369 19.35 18.63 -14.35
C PRO A 369 18.23 17.64 -14.70
N SER A 370 18.57 16.50 -15.31
CA SER A 370 17.59 15.47 -15.73
C SER A 370 18.11 14.05 -15.51
N VAL A 371 19.13 13.86 -14.69
CA VAL A 371 19.70 12.54 -14.45
C VAL A 371 19.94 12.33 -12.96
N LEU A 372 19.62 11.14 -12.48
CA LEU A 372 19.85 10.70 -11.11
C LEU A 372 20.53 9.33 -11.11
N SER A 373 21.54 9.16 -10.25
CA SER A 373 21.98 7.82 -9.88
C SER A 373 22.15 7.69 -8.38
N TYR A 374 21.88 6.49 -7.88
CA TYR A 374 22.07 6.13 -6.48
C TYR A 374 22.47 4.66 -6.35
N SER A 375 23.01 4.32 -5.21
CA SER A 375 23.29 2.93 -4.84
C SER A 375 22.74 2.60 -3.46
N LEU A 376 22.59 1.32 -3.20
CA LEU A 376 22.26 0.72 -1.92
C LEU A 376 23.24 -0.43 -1.66
N ALA A 377 23.68 -0.59 -0.42
CA ALA A 377 24.61 -1.64 -0.05
C ALA A 377 23.97 -2.60 0.95
N ALA A 378 24.27 -3.87 0.82
CA ALA A 378 23.93 -4.88 1.82
C ALA A 378 24.65 -4.57 3.14
N PRO A 379 24.00 -4.81 4.31
CA PRO A 379 24.60 -4.50 5.62
C PRO A 379 25.93 -5.24 5.87
N ASP A 380 26.09 -6.42 5.28
CA ASP A 380 27.32 -7.24 5.38
C ASP A 380 28.42 -6.81 4.38
N GLY A 381 28.15 -5.79 3.57
CA GLY A 381 29.06 -5.35 2.50
C GLY A 381 29.17 -6.34 1.33
N GLY A 382 28.38 -7.42 1.32
CA GLY A 382 28.46 -8.51 0.35
C GLY A 382 28.08 -8.12 -1.07
N SER A 383 27.10 -7.23 -1.23
CA SER A 383 26.67 -6.76 -2.55
C SER A 383 26.20 -5.30 -2.52
N THR A 384 26.27 -4.66 -3.66
CA THR A 384 25.75 -3.31 -3.88
C THR A 384 24.82 -3.33 -5.09
N LEU A 385 23.70 -2.64 -5.00
CA LEU A 385 22.78 -2.41 -6.11
C LEU A 385 22.88 -0.94 -6.51
N ALA A 386 23.03 -0.66 -7.80
CA ALA A 386 23.05 0.68 -8.36
C ALA A 386 21.87 0.89 -9.31
N VAL A 387 21.34 2.10 -9.29
CA VAL A 387 20.26 2.57 -10.16
C VAL A 387 20.67 3.87 -10.83
N ALA A 388 20.41 4.00 -12.12
CA ALA A 388 20.58 5.24 -12.85
C ALA A 388 19.34 5.52 -13.72
N LEU A 389 18.87 6.77 -13.70
CA LEU A 389 17.61 7.21 -14.31
C LEU A 389 17.85 8.47 -15.13
N ASN A 390 17.45 8.48 -16.39
CA ASN A 390 17.44 9.64 -17.26
C ASN A 390 16.01 10.13 -17.47
N PHE A 391 15.65 11.26 -16.89
CA PHE A 391 14.33 11.89 -16.99
C PHE A 391 14.17 12.70 -18.28
N GLY A 392 15.29 12.93 -19.00
CA GLY A 392 15.35 13.80 -20.16
C GLY A 392 15.04 13.09 -21.49
N ALA A 393 14.79 13.92 -22.51
CA ALA A 393 14.54 13.49 -23.87
C ALA A 393 15.83 13.31 -24.72
N SER A 394 17.01 13.50 -24.13
CA SER A 394 18.32 13.33 -24.77
C SER A 394 19.14 12.26 -24.03
N PRO A 395 20.10 11.60 -24.70
CA PRO A 395 21.02 10.71 -24.01
C PRO A 395 21.77 11.42 -22.88
N ALA A 396 22.02 10.70 -21.78
CA ALA A 396 22.70 11.24 -20.61
C ALA A 396 23.73 10.23 -20.06
N THR A 397 24.66 10.74 -19.26
CA THR A 397 25.61 9.91 -18.53
C THR A 397 25.44 10.15 -17.04
N ALA A 398 25.36 9.07 -16.27
CA ALA A 398 25.38 9.08 -14.80
C ALA A 398 26.66 8.41 -14.31
N GLY A 399 27.14 8.79 -13.12
CA GLY A 399 28.24 8.11 -12.43
C GLY A 399 27.68 7.21 -11.31
N ILE A 400 28.28 6.04 -11.17
CA ILE A 400 28.17 5.16 -9.99
C ILE A 400 29.60 4.75 -9.59
N PRO A 401 29.84 4.19 -8.40
CA PRO A 401 31.19 3.73 -8.04
C PRO A 401 31.74 2.73 -9.06
N ALA A 402 33.03 2.81 -9.37
CA ALA A 402 33.68 1.82 -10.22
C ALA A 402 33.70 0.46 -9.49
N ALA A 403 33.18 -0.57 -10.14
CA ALA A 403 33.11 -1.93 -9.62
C ALA A 403 32.81 -2.93 -10.74
N ALA A 404 32.88 -4.23 -10.43
CA ALA A 404 32.47 -5.28 -11.35
C ALA A 404 30.93 -5.39 -11.39
N TRP A 405 30.29 -4.53 -12.18
CA TRP A 405 28.84 -4.47 -12.30
C TRP A 405 28.28 -5.54 -13.23
N THR A 406 27.20 -6.17 -12.80
CA THR A 406 26.34 -7.04 -13.62
C THR A 406 24.98 -6.36 -13.80
N THR A 407 24.60 -6.08 -15.04
CA THR A 407 23.28 -5.49 -15.37
C THR A 407 22.16 -6.46 -15.02
N LEU A 408 21.17 -5.98 -14.30
CA LEU A 408 19.98 -6.73 -13.90
C LEU A 408 18.76 -6.39 -14.75
N ALA A 409 18.59 -5.09 -15.08
CA ALA A 409 17.46 -4.58 -15.86
C ALA A 409 17.75 -3.19 -16.42
N GLY A 410 16.97 -2.77 -17.42
CA GLY A 410 17.06 -1.47 -18.06
C GLY A 410 17.69 -1.53 -19.44
N ASP A 411 17.81 -0.35 -20.05
CA ASP A 411 18.34 -0.12 -21.41
C ASP A 411 19.66 0.67 -21.41
N GLY A 412 20.16 1.03 -20.21
CA GLY A 412 21.49 1.63 -20.03
C GLY A 412 22.62 0.60 -20.06
N SER A 413 23.84 1.11 -20.17
CA SER A 413 25.06 0.31 -20.10
C SER A 413 26.10 0.96 -19.18
N VAL A 414 26.93 0.16 -18.51
CA VAL A 414 27.95 0.64 -17.57
C VAL A 414 29.34 0.27 -18.04
N ASP A 415 30.27 1.24 -17.95
CA ASP A 415 31.70 1.00 -17.96
C ASP A 415 32.16 0.69 -16.51
N SER A 416 32.40 -0.58 -16.23
CA SER A 416 32.78 -1.03 -14.88
C SER A 416 34.11 -0.44 -14.39
N GLY A 417 35.01 -0.05 -15.29
CA GLY A 417 36.29 0.54 -14.93
C GLY A 417 36.20 1.97 -14.42
N THR A 418 35.27 2.75 -14.97
CA THR A 418 35.02 4.16 -14.60
C THR A 418 33.78 4.38 -13.77
N GLY A 419 32.82 3.46 -13.79
CA GLY A 419 31.50 3.63 -13.20
C GLY A 419 30.59 4.57 -14.01
N ALA A 420 30.94 4.89 -15.26
CA ALA A 420 30.10 5.70 -16.14
C ALA A 420 28.95 4.86 -16.69
N VAL A 421 27.71 5.33 -16.47
CA VAL A 421 26.48 4.71 -16.99
C VAL A 421 25.95 5.55 -18.13
N SER A 422 25.91 4.98 -19.34
CA SER A 422 25.28 5.60 -20.51
C SER A 422 23.81 5.25 -20.56
N LEU A 423 22.93 6.26 -20.67
CA LEU A 423 21.49 6.12 -20.66
C LEU A 423 20.89 6.74 -21.94
N PRO A 424 20.05 6.04 -22.70
CA PRO A 424 19.29 6.64 -23.79
C PRO A 424 18.27 7.67 -23.27
N PRO A 425 17.55 8.38 -24.17
CA PRO A 425 16.44 9.27 -23.78
C PRO A 425 15.36 8.50 -22.99
N ALA A 426 14.96 9.03 -21.83
CA ALA A 426 14.08 8.35 -20.89
C ALA A 426 14.53 6.92 -20.55
N GLY A 427 15.85 6.71 -20.52
CA GLY A 427 16.47 5.42 -20.21
C GLY A 427 16.68 5.21 -18.71
N TRP A 428 16.79 3.97 -18.32
CA TRP A 428 17.01 3.55 -16.94
C TRP A 428 17.95 2.36 -16.86
N PHE A 429 18.48 2.11 -15.68
CA PHE A 429 19.49 1.07 -15.48
C PHE A 429 19.50 0.58 -14.04
N ILE A 430 19.59 -0.73 -13.86
CA ILE A 430 19.84 -1.37 -12.56
C ILE A 430 20.95 -2.41 -12.73
N ALA A 431 21.94 -2.36 -11.86
CA ALA A 431 23.02 -3.33 -11.80
C ALA A 431 23.37 -3.71 -10.35
N THR A 432 24.01 -4.85 -10.19
CA THR A 432 24.54 -5.31 -8.91
C THR A 432 25.99 -5.68 -9.01
N THR A 433 26.74 -5.54 -7.91
CA THR A 433 28.05 -6.19 -7.76
C THR A 433 27.85 -7.63 -7.31
N PRO A 434 28.71 -8.58 -7.71
CA PRO A 434 28.68 -9.92 -7.15
C PRO A 434 28.87 -9.85 -5.63
N GLY A 435 28.09 -10.65 -4.89
CA GLY A 435 28.32 -10.85 -3.46
C GLY A 435 29.70 -11.47 -3.25
N SER A 436 30.45 -11.01 -2.28
CA SER A 436 31.60 -11.73 -1.79
C SER A 436 31.10 -13.03 -1.15
N HIS A 437 31.10 -14.12 -1.91
CA HIS A 437 30.94 -15.45 -1.33
C HIS A 437 32.23 -15.74 -0.55
N SER A 438 32.18 -15.54 0.77
CA SER A 438 33.16 -16.10 1.71
C SER A 438 32.69 -17.48 2.17
#